data_7fc8f3e30126b019c36ae60b3aa1e43d
#
_entry.id   7fc8f3e30126b019c36ae60b3aa1e43d
#
_cell.length_a   1.000
_cell.length_b   1.000
_cell.length_c   1.000
_cell.angle_alpha   90.00
_cell.angle_beta   90.00
_cell.angle_gamma   90.00
#
_symmetry.space_group_name_H-M   'P 1'
#
loop_
_entity.id
_entity.type
_entity.pdbx_description
1 polymer ?
#
loop_
_entity_poly.entity_id
_entity_poly.type
_entity_poly.pdbx_seq_one_letter_code
_entity_poly.pdbx_strand_id
1 'polypeptide(L)'
;MFLASGRASLPSAFSVPVRVGACAGRMPEAGAPVEHRRLMINGNIVIPGNCDEPLNDEEKALIRAAGISALKTTAGGSQGSYAETLEELASYAKVFANNPGVFMKVDSVADIEAAFATERVGIILGFEASTMHEGKTERVAEFARRGVRAMQLSYNVASPFGTGVMVAEGPQGLTELGRDAMAVMEANRVLLDLSHSDRETTLEAIKVSTHAPAITHAGCSAVNPHPRNKTDDVLRALAEKGGVVGLYELSYLTPDMKQTPLAAYMAHLEHALNTCGEDHVGIGSDAFMLAFDTSPESMAAWDESIVARREAGVAAPGEGPMPFVEGLNGPQRMPVIADKLALLGYKSGVVDKVMGRNFERVMKQAWATI
;
A
#
# COMPACT_ATOMS: atom_id res chain seq x y z
N MET A 1 37.24 -11.01 -25.87
CA MET A 1 36.60 -12.05 -25.05
C MET A 1 35.99 -11.35 -23.84
N PHE A 2 34.79 -10.78 -24.02
CA PHE A 2 34.10 -10.00 -23.01
C PHE A 2 33.10 -10.92 -22.32
N LEU A 3 33.31 -11.19 -21.04
CA LEU A 3 32.35 -11.85 -20.18
C LEU A 3 31.29 -10.84 -19.78
N ALA A 4 30.08 -10.99 -20.32
CA ALA A 4 28.92 -10.30 -19.87
C ALA A 4 28.52 -10.84 -18.48
N SER A 5 28.73 -10.04 -17.45
CA SER A 5 28.15 -10.26 -16.12
C SER A 5 26.65 -9.90 -16.18
N GLY A 6 25.80 -10.89 -16.43
CA GLY A 6 24.37 -10.73 -16.25
C GLY A 6 24.09 -10.49 -14.76
N ARG A 7 23.80 -9.24 -14.38
CA ARG A 7 23.08 -8.97 -13.14
C ARG A 7 21.63 -9.39 -13.37
N ALA A 8 21.24 -10.48 -12.73
CA ALA A 8 19.83 -10.80 -12.60
C ALA A 8 19.14 -9.61 -11.90
N SER A 9 18.17 -9.00 -12.55
CA SER A 9 17.26 -8.04 -11.92
C SER A 9 16.62 -8.75 -10.73
N LEU A 10 16.82 -8.23 -9.52
CA LEU A 10 16.10 -8.71 -8.35
C LEU A 10 14.60 -8.50 -8.64
N PRO A 11 13.75 -9.54 -8.52
CA PRO A 11 12.32 -9.36 -8.66
C PRO A 11 11.85 -8.30 -7.66
N SER A 12 10.82 -7.51 -8.02
CA SER A 12 10.14 -6.65 -7.05
C SER A 12 9.81 -7.50 -5.83
N ALA A 13 9.84 -6.95 -4.62
CA ALA A 13 9.73 -7.70 -3.36
C ALA A 13 8.54 -8.68 -3.30
N PHE A 14 7.66 -8.63 -4.27
CA PHE A 14 6.40 -9.36 -4.34
C PHE A 14 6.21 -10.15 -5.66
N SER A 15 7.25 -10.34 -6.47
CA SER A 15 7.18 -11.17 -7.69
C SER A 15 7.29 -12.68 -7.39
N VAL A 16 6.86 -13.14 -6.22
CA VAL A 16 6.73 -14.56 -5.96
C VAL A 16 5.49 -15.06 -6.72
N PRO A 17 5.58 -16.08 -7.58
CA PRO A 17 4.40 -16.63 -8.24
C PRO A 17 3.48 -17.24 -7.16
N VAL A 18 2.42 -16.51 -6.84
CA VAL A 18 1.39 -16.98 -5.91
C VAL A 18 0.57 -18.02 -6.65
N ARG A 19 0.85 -19.31 -6.43
CA ARG A 19 -0.08 -20.36 -6.79
C ARG A 19 -1.25 -20.31 -5.82
N VAL A 20 -2.46 -20.20 -6.35
CA VAL A 20 -3.70 -20.23 -5.55
C VAL A 20 -3.82 -21.62 -4.91
N GLY A 21 -3.42 -21.73 -3.64
CA GLY A 21 -3.69 -22.89 -2.82
C GLY A 21 -5.19 -22.91 -2.51
N ALA A 22 -5.85 -24.06 -2.74
CA ALA A 22 -7.25 -24.26 -2.41
C ALA A 22 -7.46 -24.22 -0.89
N CYS A 23 -7.65 -23.04 -0.31
CA CYS A 23 -8.18 -22.89 1.03
C CYS A 23 -9.69 -23.15 1.00
N ALA A 24 -10.12 -24.33 1.48
CA ALA A 24 -11.52 -24.68 1.69
C ALA A 24 -12.13 -23.88 2.85
N GLY A 25 -12.31 -22.58 2.64
CA GLY A 25 -13.18 -21.72 3.43
C GLY A 25 -14.61 -21.89 2.92
N ARG A 26 -15.54 -22.22 3.80
CA ARG A 26 -16.97 -22.39 3.49
C ARG A 26 -17.48 -21.11 2.83
N MET A 27 -17.92 -21.19 1.57
CA MET A 27 -18.59 -20.10 0.86
C MET A 27 -19.85 -19.70 1.64
N PRO A 28 -20.13 -18.40 1.83
CA PRO A 28 -21.42 -17.99 2.37
C PRO A 28 -22.54 -18.38 1.41
N GLU A 29 -23.66 -18.86 1.95
CA GLU A 29 -24.85 -19.24 1.18
C GLU A 29 -25.38 -18.04 0.40
N ALA A 30 -25.66 -18.24 -0.89
CA ALA A 30 -26.32 -17.25 -1.73
C ALA A 30 -27.74 -16.99 -1.21
N GLY A 31 -28.00 -15.83 -0.63
CA GLY A 31 -29.33 -15.46 -0.17
C GLY A 31 -29.39 -14.44 0.97
N ALA A 32 -28.29 -13.86 1.42
CA ALA A 32 -28.34 -12.74 2.37
C ALA A 32 -28.95 -11.49 1.70
N PRO A 33 -29.76 -10.69 2.43
CA PRO A 33 -30.34 -9.45 1.90
C PRO A 33 -29.19 -8.54 1.41
N VAL A 34 -29.44 -7.73 0.38
CA VAL A 34 -28.52 -6.73 -0.17
C VAL A 34 -28.23 -5.72 0.95
N GLU A 35 -27.36 -6.11 1.90
CA GLU A 35 -26.72 -5.18 2.80
C GLU A 35 -25.99 -4.14 1.93
N HIS A 36 -26.12 -2.89 2.29
CA HIS A 36 -25.50 -1.77 1.59
C HIS A 36 -24.02 -2.09 1.30
N ARG A 37 -23.72 -2.36 0.04
CA ARG A 37 -22.35 -2.63 -0.40
C ARG A 37 -21.48 -1.44 -0.01
N ARG A 38 -20.44 -1.72 0.77
CA ARG A 38 -19.53 -0.71 1.30
C ARG A 38 -18.42 -0.40 0.29
N LEU A 39 -18.12 0.89 0.10
CA LEU A 39 -16.91 1.29 -0.62
C LEU A 39 -15.68 0.89 0.21
N MET A 40 -14.85 -0.01 -0.31
CA MET A 40 -13.63 -0.49 0.34
C MET A 40 -12.42 -0.09 -0.49
N ILE A 41 -11.54 0.73 0.09
CA ILE A 41 -10.28 1.17 -0.53
C ILE A 41 -9.12 0.69 0.33
N ASN A 42 -8.19 -0.06 -0.27
CA ASN A 42 -6.94 -0.46 0.38
C ASN A 42 -5.81 0.47 -0.09
N GLY A 43 -5.20 1.18 0.86
CA GLY A 43 -4.15 2.17 0.60
C GLY A 43 -2.84 1.56 0.08
N ASN A 44 -2.60 0.27 0.33
CA ASN A 44 -1.48 -0.48 -0.23
C ASN A 44 -1.72 -1.99 -0.15
N ILE A 45 -1.78 -2.66 -1.29
CA ILE A 45 -1.95 -4.12 -1.38
C ILE A 45 -1.45 -4.65 -2.72
N VAL A 46 -0.88 -5.85 -2.70
CA VAL A 46 -0.32 -6.50 -3.89
C VAL A 46 -1.39 -7.31 -4.60
N ILE A 47 -1.57 -7.06 -5.89
CA ILE A 47 -2.45 -7.87 -6.75
C ILE A 47 -1.79 -9.22 -7.09
N PRO A 48 -2.54 -10.26 -7.47
CA PRO A 48 -1.96 -11.53 -7.90
C PRO A 48 -0.97 -11.37 -9.05
N GLY A 49 0.15 -12.09 -8.99
CA GLY A 49 1.27 -11.92 -9.93
C GLY A 49 0.97 -12.36 -11.38
N ASN A 50 -0.11 -13.12 -11.61
CA ASN A 50 -0.54 -13.58 -12.94
C ASN A 50 -1.63 -12.71 -13.58
N CYS A 51 -1.92 -11.54 -13.03
CA CYS A 51 -3.00 -10.68 -13.53
C CYS A 51 -2.72 -10.09 -14.92
N ASP A 52 -1.51 -10.14 -15.43
CA ASP A 52 -1.16 -9.77 -16.80
C ASP A 52 -1.61 -10.79 -17.85
N GLU A 53 -2.05 -11.98 -17.42
CA GLU A 53 -2.72 -13.00 -18.24
C GLU A 53 -4.24 -13.02 -17.96
N PRO A 54 -5.06 -13.66 -18.84
CA PRO A 54 -6.49 -13.84 -18.59
C PRO A 54 -6.74 -14.72 -17.36
N LEU A 55 -7.37 -14.17 -16.34
CA LEU A 55 -7.74 -14.88 -15.12
C LEU A 55 -8.83 -15.93 -15.40
N ASN A 56 -8.74 -17.09 -14.74
CA ASN A 56 -9.80 -18.09 -14.73
C ASN A 56 -10.99 -17.67 -13.84
N ASP A 57 -12.07 -18.43 -13.87
CA ASP A 57 -13.30 -18.05 -13.15
C ASP A 57 -13.17 -18.16 -11.63
N GLU A 58 -12.33 -19.08 -11.13
CA GLU A 58 -12.03 -19.22 -9.71
C GLU A 58 -11.25 -17.99 -9.18
N GLU A 59 -10.21 -17.58 -9.88
CA GLU A 59 -9.43 -16.37 -9.55
C GLU A 59 -10.31 -15.12 -9.57
N LYS A 60 -11.17 -14.97 -10.59
CA LYS A 60 -12.15 -13.87 -10.67
C LYS A 60 -13.11 -13.88 -9.48
N ALA A 61 -13.59 -15.08 -9.07
CA ALA A 61 -14.48 -15.21 -7.94
C ALA A 61 -13.81 -14.81 -6.62
N LEU A 62 -12.55 -15.23 -6.41
CA LEU A 62 -11.76 -14.84 -5.24
C LEU A 62 -11.50 -13.33 -5.19
N ILE A 63 -11.15 -12.71 -6.31
CA ILE A 63 -10.94 -11.26 -6.39
C ILE A 63 -12.23 -10.50 -6.06
N ARG A 64 -13.37 -10.94 -6.59
CA ARG A 64 -14.67 -10.34 -6.26
C ARG A 64 -15.04 -10.54 -4.79
N ALA A 65 -14.73 -11.71 -4.22
CA ALA A 65 -14.99 -12.01 -2.81
C ALA A 65 -14.18 -11.10 -1.85
N ALA A 66 -13.09 -10.48 -2.30
CA ALA A 66 -12.34 -9.51 -1.53
C ALA A 66 -13.15 -8.25 -1.21
N GLY A 67 -14.19 -7.94 -1.99
CA GLY A 67 -15.04 -6.77 -1.80
C GLY A 67 -14.33 -5.42 -1.99
N ILE A 68 -13.05 -5.43 -2.42
CA ILE A 68 -12.25 -4.23 -2.62
C ILE A 68 -12.76 -3.47 -3.84
N SER A 69 -13.12 -2.21 -3.66
CA SER A 69 -13.58 -1.32 -4.74
C SER A 69 -12.42 -0.65 -5.47
N ALA A 70 -11.40 -0.26 -4.71
CA ALA A 70 -10.15 0.26 -5.25
C ALA A 70 -8.96 -0.09 -4.34
N LEU A 71 -7.79 -0.15 -4.93
CA LEU A 71 -6.55 -0.39 -4.21
C LEU A 71 -5.39 0.40 -4.83
N LYS A 72 -4.43 0.81 -4.01
CA LYS A 72 -3.11 1.23 -4.50
C LYS A 72 -2.23 -0.01 -4.57
N THR A 73 -1.55 -0.19 -5.68
CA THR A 73 -0.48 -1.19 -5.82
C THR A 73 0.82 -0.52 -6.22
N THR A 74 1.94 -1.18 -5.93
CA THR A 74 3.27 -0.61 -6.15
C THR A 74 3.85 -1.10 -7.46
N ALA A 75 4.41 -0.17 -8.24
CA ALA A 75 5.26 -0.43 -9.39
C ALA A 75 6.69 0.05 -9.09
N GLY A 76 7.68 -0.48 -9.80
CA GLY A 76 9.08 -0.09 -9.72
C GLY A 76 9.86 -0.65 -8.53
N GLY A 77 9.19 -1.35 -7.60
CA GLY A 77 9.83 -1.96 -6.43
C GLY A 77 10.63 -0.96 -5.57
N SER A 78 11.44 -1.49 -4.63
CA SER A 78 12.22 -0.67 -3.69
C SER A 78 13.54 -0.12 -4.27
N GLN A 79 13.99 -0.65 -5.41
CA GLN A 79 15.28 -0.33 -6.03
C GLN A 79 15.21 -0.25 -7.57
N GLY A 80 14.02 -0.26 -8.14
CA GLY A 80 13.82 -0.22 -9.59
C GLY A 80 14.45 1.00 -10.24
N SER A 81 15.11 0.79 -11.36
CA SER A 81 15.59 1.86 -12.24
C SER A 81 14.44 2.49 -13.03
N TYR A 82 14.71 3.60 -13.67
CA TYR A 82 13.76 4.23 -14.58
C TYR A 82 13.28 3.28 -15.70
N ALA A 83 14.21 2.55 -16.33
CA ALA A 83 13.89 1.65 -17.44
C ALA A 83 13.04 0.46 -16.99
N GLU A 84 13.42 -0.23 -15.92
CA GLU A 84 12.67 -1.36 -15.34
C GLU A 84 11.26 -0.93 -14.92
N THR A 85 11.13 0.26 -14.33
CA THR A 85 9.81 0.80 -13.95
C THR A 85 8.92 1.07 -15.16
N LEU A 86 9.47 1.54 -16.29
CA LEU A 86 8.70 1.71 -17.51
C LEU A 86 8.19 0.37 -18.06
N GLU A 87 9.00 -0.68 -18.01
CA GLU A 87 8.60 -2.04 -18.43
C GLU A 87 7.48 -2.57 -17.53
N GLU A 88 7.60 -2.39 -16.22
CA GLU A 88 6.56 -2.82 -15.28
C GLU A 88 5.25 -2.04 -15.47
N LEU A 89 5.30 -0.72 -15.67
CA LEU A 89 4.11 0.06 -16.00
C LEU A 89 3.45 -0.39 -17.31
N ALA A 90 4.24 -0.85 -18.29
CA ALA A 90 3.70 -1.43 -19.52
C ALA A 90 3.02 -2.79 -19.26
N SER A 91 3.48 -3.59 -18.29
CA SER A 91 2.81 -4.84 -17.91
C SER A 91 1.43 -4.59 -17.31
N TYR A 92 1.25 -3.53 -16.53
CA TYR A 92 -0.09 -3.16 -16.02
C TYR A 92 -1.10 -2.86 -17.12
N ALA A 93 -0.66 -2.40 -18.30
CA ALA A 93 -1.56 -2.27 -19.44
C ALA A 93 -2.17 -3.62 -19.87
N LYS A 94 -1.41 -4.72 -19.74
CA LYS A 94 -1.91 -6.09 -20.00
C LYS A 94 -2.92 -6.52 -18.93
N VAL A 95 -2.69 -6.19 -17.66
CA VAL A 95 -3.64 -6.46 -16.57
C VAL A 95 -5.04 -5.94 -16.94
N PHE A 96 -5.12 -4.69 -17.39
CA PHE A 96 -6.39 -4.08 -17.79
C PHE A 96 -6.96 -4.64 -19.08
N ALA A 97 -6.11 -4.91 -20.07
CA ALA A 97 -6.53 -5.42 -21.38
C ALA A 97 -7.05 -6.86 -21.30
N ASN A 98 -6.40 -7.71 -20.51
CA ASN A 98 -6.72 -9.13 -20.39
C ASN A 98 -7.85 -9.41 -19.40
N ASN A 99 -8.08 -8.50 -18.44
CA ASN A 99 -9.09 -8.68 -17.39
C ASN A 99 -10.05 -7.49 -17.24
N PRO A 100 -10.66 -6.96 -18.34
CA PRO A 100 -11.47 -5.74 -18.30
C PRO A 100 -12.75 -5.85 -17.49
N GLY A 101 -13.23 -7.08 -17.24
CA GLY A 101 -14.39 -7.38 -16.38
C GLY A 101 -14.05 -7.50 -14.90
N VAL A 102 -12.76 -7.41 -14.52
CA VAL A 102 -12.28 -7.55 -13.16
C VAL A 102 -11.60 -6.28 -12.68
N PHE A 103 -10.68 -5.76 -13.49
CA PHE A 103 -9.87 -4.60 -13.15
C PHE A 103 -10.17 -3.40 -14.03
N MET A 104 -9.97 -2.22 -13.48
CA MET A 104 -9.88 -0.98 -14.25
C MET A 104 -8.80 -0.06 -13.67
N LYS A 105 -8.14 0.69 -14.55
CA LYS A 105 -7.20 1.71 -14.16
C LYS A 105 -7.92 2.86 -13.48
N VAL A 106 -7.31 3.42 -12.44
CA VAL A 106 -7.80 4.60 -11.73
C VAL A 106 -6.85 5.77 -11.98
N ASP A 107 -7.33 6.78 -12.65
CA ASP A 107 -6.65 8.07 -12.86
C ASP A 107 -7.33 9.22 -12.08
N SER A 108 -8.56 9.01 -11.58
CA SER A 108 -9.39 9.98 -10.86
C SER A 108 -10.32 9.31 -9.85
N VAL A 109 -10.92 10.09 -8.95
CA VAL A 109 -11.94 9.56 -8.01
C VAL A 109 -13.18 9.06 -8.74
N ALA A 110 -13.56 9.65 -9.87
CA ALA A 110 -14.66 9.16 -10.68
C ALA A 110 -14.43 7.72 -11.20
N ASP A 111 -13.18 7.31 -11.42
CA ASP A 111 -12.85 5.93 -11.79
C ASP A 111 -13.05 4.98 -10.60
N ILE A 112 -12.79 5.43 -9.34
CA ILE A 112 -13.10 4.66 -8.13
C ILE A 112 -14.60 4.44 -8.01
N GLU A 113 -15.40 5.48 -8.22
CA GLU A 113 -16.86 5.40 -8.21
C GLU A 113 -17.38 4.47 -9.32
N ALA A 114 -16.79 4.55 -10.51
CA ALA A 114 -17.11 3.67 -11.65
C ALA A 114 -16.73 2.20 -11.37
N ALA A 115 -15.57 1.95 -10.77
CA ALA A 115 -15.15 0.61 -10.34
C ALA A 115 -16.14 0.03 -9.33
N PHE A 116 -16.50 0.81 -8.32
CA PHE A 116 -17.50 0.43 -7.34
C PHE A 116 -18.86 0.14 -7.98
N ALA A 117 -19.36 1.01 -8.84
CA ALA A 117 -20.67 0.83 -9.49
C ALA A 117 -20.72 -0.39 -10.43
N THR A 118 -19.59 -0.76 -11.05
CA THR A 118 -19.50 -1.87 -12.02
C THR A 118 -18.93 -3.16 -11.42
N GLU A 119 -18.77 -3.24 -10.09
CA GLU A 119 -18.24 -4.40 -9.37
C GLU A 119 -16.86 -4.86 -9.85
N ARG A 120 -16.06 -3.92 -10.32
CA ARG A 120 -14.65 -4.11 -10.66
C ARG A 120 -13.76 -3.59 -9.54
N VAL A 121 -12.49 -3.97 -9.58
CA VAL A 121 -11.45 -3.44 -8.69
C VAL A 121 -10.70 -2.34 -9.43
N GLY A 122 -10.77 -1.12 -8.92
CA GLY A 122 -9.97 0.01 -9.41
C GLY A 122 -8.53 -0.12 -8.94
N ILE A 123 -7.56 -0.10 -9.87
CA ILE A 123 -6.14 -0.15 -9.54
C ILE A 123 -5.53 1.25 -9.68
N ILE A 124 -5.03 1.76 -8.56
CA ILE A 124 -4.26 2.99 -8.45
C ILE A 124 -2.77 2.61 -8.50
N LEU A 125 -2.06 3.03 -9.55
CA LEU A 125 -0.63 2.80 -9.65
C LEU A 125 0.12 3.78 -8.75
N GLY A 126 1.05 3.26 -7.95
CA GLY A 126 1.88 4.06 -7.04
C GLY A 126 3.31 3.58 -6.96
N PHE A 127 4.15 4.38 -6.34
CA PHE A 127 5.54 4.06 -6.01
C PHE A 127 5.76 4.09 -4.51
N GLU A 128 6.54 3.15 -3.99
CA GLU A 128 7.01 3.13 -2.60
C GLU A 128 8.45 3.61 -2.44
N ALA A 129 9.15 3.74 -3.56
CA ALA A 129 10.50 4.27 -3.62
C ALA A 129 10.57 5.46 -4.58
N SER A 130 11.72 6.10 -4.62
CA SER A 130 12.01 7.20 -5.55
C SER A 130 13.23 6.92 -6.44
N THR A 131 13.76 5.70 -6.41
CA THR A 131 14.94 5.28 -7.18
C THR A 131 14.72 5.43 -8.69
N MET A 132 13.53 5.13 -9.19
CA MET A 132 13.14 5.27 -10.60
C MET A 132 13.19 6.71 -11.11
N HIS A 133 13.14 7.69 -10.21
CA HIS A 133 13.30 9.10 -10.61
C HIS A 133 14.78 9.46 -10.88
N GLU A 134 15.74 8.69 -10.36
CA GLU A 134 17.18 8.94 -10.49
C GLU A 134 17.57 10.39 -10.15
N GLY A 135 16.93 10.96 -9.11
CA GLY A 135 17.15 12.34 -8.66
C GLY A 135 16.61 13.43 -9.61
N LYS A 136 15.71 13.10 -10.53
CA LYS A 136 15.17 14.04 -11.54
C LYS A 136 13.70 14.31 -11.29
N THR A 137 13.34 15.54 -10.94
CA THR A 137 11.95 15.92 -10.65
C THR A 137 11.05 15.92 -11.88
N GLU A 138 11.58 16.12 -13.09
CA GLU A 138 10.82 16.00 -14.34
C GLU A 138 10.25 14.61 -14.57
N ARG A 139 10.87 13.57 -14.00
CA ARG A 139 10.35 12.19 -14.06
C ARG A 139 9.11 11.98 -13.20
N VAL A 140 8.92 12.77 -12.15
CA VAL A 140 7.66 12.79 -11.39
C VAL A 140 6.50 13.14 -12.32
N ALA A 141 6.61 14.23 -13.09
CA ALA A 141 5.60 14.61 -14.07
C ALA A 141 5.42 13.58 -15.19
N GLU A 142 6.51 12.95 -15.62
CA GLU A 142 6.45 11.91 -16.65
C GLU A 142 5.67 10.68 -16.16
N PHE A 143 5.98 10.15 -14.98
CA PHE A 143 5.27 9.01 -14.41
C PHE A 143 3.80 9.34 -14.10
N ALA A 144 3.51 10.57 -13.67
CA ALA A 144 2.13 11.04 -13.50
C ALA A 144 1.34 11.01 -14.82
N ARG A 145 1.95 11.43 -15.95
CA ARG A 145 1.33 11.31 -17.29
C ARG A 145 1.12 9.87 -17.72
N ARG A 146 1.90 8.91 -17.20
CA ARG A 146 1.72 7.46 -17.42
C ARG A 146 0.66 6.85 -16.51
N GLY A 147 0.09 7.63 -15.59
CA GLY A 147 -1.01 7.23 -14.70
C GLY A 147 -0.59 6.80 -13.33
N VAL A 148 0.63 7.09 -12.88
CA VAL A 148 1.01 6.93 -11.48
C VAL A 148 0.33 8.03 -10.66
N ARG A 149 -0.39 7.67 -9.60
CA ARG A 149 -1.25 8.58 -8.83
C ARG A 149 -0.86 8.72 -7.35
N ALA A 150 0.09 7.92 -6.86
CA ALA A 150 0.65 8.05 -5.52
C ALA A 150 2.16 7.81 -5.58
N MET A 151 2.97 8.66 -4.94
CA MET A 151 4.43 8.53 -4.94
C MET A 151 5.00 8.86 -3.57
N GLN A 152 6.09 8.15 -3.20
CA GLN A 152 6.87 8.38 -2.00
C GLN A 152 8.17 9.12 -2.29
N LEU A 153 8.68 9.83 -1.27
CA LEU A 153 9.95 10.55 -1.35
C LEU A 153 11.15 9.63 -1.11
N SER A 154 10.99 8.58 -0.32
CA SER A 154 12.03 7.62 0.03
C SER A 154 11.41 6.25 0.28
N TYR A 155 12.20 5.20 0.14
CA TYR A 155 11.92 3.90 0.75
C TYR A 155 12.52 3.88 2.18
N ASN A 156 12.91 2.71 2.70
CA ASN A 156 13.49 2.58 4.05
C ASN A 156 14.85 3.30 4.21
N VAL A 157 15.56 3.55 3.13
CA VAL A 157 16.88 4.22 3.08
C VAL A 157 16.77 5.67 2.62
N ALA A 158 17.86 6.43 2.70
CA ALA A 158 17.90 7.79 2.17
C ALA A 158 17.77 7.78 0.64
N SER A 159 17.12 8.81 0.12
CA SER A 159 16.99 9.14 -1.29
C SER A 159 17.42 10.59 -1.55
N PRO A 160 17.56 11.00 -2.82
CA PRO A 160 17.77 12.41 -3.14
C PRO A 160 16.65 13.35 -2.65
N PHE A 161 15.45 12.85 -2.35
CA PHE A 161 14.29 13.66 -1.99
C PHE A 161 14.02 13.72 -0.47
N GLY A 162 14.51 12.75 0.29
CA GLY A 162 14.29 12.71 1.74
C GLY A 162 14.86 11.45 2.37
N THR A 163 14.69 11.34 3.67
CA THR A 163 15.25 10.28 4.49
C THR A 163 14.21 9.20 4.78
N GLY A 164 14.62 7.93 4.68
CA GLY A 164 13.80 6.77 5.03
C GLY A 164 13.96 6.35 6.48
N VAL A 165 13.02 5.54 6.98
CA VAL A 165 12.88 5.12 8.39
C VAL A 165 14.08 4.36 8.98
N MET A 166 15.00 3.84 8.14
CA MET A 166 16.18 3.09 8.61
C MET A 166 17.43 3.94 8.75
N VAL A 167 17.39 5.20 8.42
CA VAL A 167 18.57 6.08 8.51
C VAL A 167 18.67 6.60 9.95
N ALA A 168 19.62 6.02 10.70
CA ALA A 168 19.85 6.38 12.10
C ALA A 168 20.83 7.55 12.29
N GLU A 169 21.74 7.79 11.34
CA GLU A 169 22.81 8.77 11.43
C GLU A 169 22.91 9.62 10.15
N GLY A 170 23.43 10.83 10.29
CA GLY A 170 23.62 11.77 9.20
C GLY A 170 22.48 12.79 9.04
N PRO A 171 22.49 13.61 7.98
CA PRO A 171 21.43 14.54 7.70
C PRO A 171 20.10 13.81 7.49
N GLN A 172 19.09 14.21 8.25
CA GLN A 172 17.74 13.67 8.16
C GLN A 172 16.79 14.79 7.70
N GLY A 173 15.62 14.38 7.18
CA GLY A 173 14.58 15.29 6.79
C GLY A 173 14.39 15.44 5.28
N LEU A 174 13.53 16.36 4.93
CA LEU A 174 13.14 16.68 3.55
C LEU A 174 14.23 17.53 2.89
N THR A 175 14.74 17.10 1.72
CA THR A 175 15.72 17.88 0.96
C THR A 175 15.04 19.00 0.15
N GLU A 176 15.83 19.96 -0.36
CA GLU A 176 15.31 20.95 -1.32
C GLU A 176 14.77 20.27 -2.58
N LEU A 177 15.47 19.26 -3.10
CA LEU A 177 15.01 18.48 -4.24
C LEU A 177 13.69 17.73 -3.92
N GLY A 178 13.51 17.30 -2.67
CA GLY A 178 12.25 16.73 -2.19
C GLY A 178 11.11 17.74 -2.19
N ARG A 179 11.35 18.98 -1.81
CA ARG A 179 10.37 20.08 -1.90
C ARG A 179 9.96 20.33 -3.34
N ASP A 180 10.93 20.37 -4.26
CA ASP A 180 10.67 20.53 -5.68
C ASP A 180 9.86 19.34 -6.23
N ALA A 181 10.23 18.11 -5.85
CA ALA A 181 9.47 16.90 -6.24
C ALA A 181 8.02 16.95 -5.74
N MET A 182 7.78 17.38 -4.50
CA MET A 182 6.44 17.56 -3.95
C MET A 182 5.62 18.58 -4.75
N ALA A 183 6.22 19.73 -5.10
CA ALA A 183 5.55 20.73 -5.92
C ALA A 183 5.17 20.17 -7.31
N VAL A 184 6.04 19.34 -7.91
CA VAL A 184 5.73 18.65 -9.18
C VAL A 184 4.65 17.59 -8.99
N MET A 185 4.63 16.84 -7.87
CA MET A 185 3.56 15.88 -7.54
C MET A 185 2.21 16.61 -7.47
N GLU A 186 2.12 17.70 -6.71
CA GLU A 186 0.90 18.49 -6.55
C GLU A 186 0.40 19.04 -7.90
N ALA A 187 1.27 19.65 -8.71
CA ALA A 187 0.93 20.16 -10.03
C ALA A 187 0.45 19.06 -11.02
N ASN A 188 0.83 17.81 -10.79
CA ASN A 188 0.46 16.65 -11.64
C ASN A 188 -0.57 15.72 -11.01
N ARG A 189 -1.25 16.13 -9.92
CA ARG A 189 -2.32 15.35 -9.28
C ARG A 189 -1.83 13.98 -8.80
N VAL A 190 -0.71 13.98 -8.10
CA VAL A 190 -0.12 12.81 -7.46
C VAL A 190 -0.27 12.96 -5.96
N LEU A 191 -0.85 11.95 -5.31
CA LEU A 191 -0.93 11.87 -3.86
C LEU A 191 0.47 11.66 -3.28
N LEU A 192 0.89 12.52 -2.37
CA LEU A 192 2.09 12.33 -1.57
C LEU A 192 1.85 11.24 -0.53
N ASP A 193 2.65 10.17 -0.58
CA ASP A 193 2.64 9.08 0.38
C ASP A 193 3.93 9.11 1.23
N LEU A 194 3.80 9.11 2.55
CA LEU A 194 4.90 9.27 3.52
C LEU A 194 5.15 7.99 4.33
N SER A 195 4.71 6.82 3.84
CA SER A 195 4.76 5.56 4.58
C SER A 195 6.18 5.16 4.99
N HIS A 196 7.15 5.27 4.10
CA HIS A 196 8.54 4.88 4.35
C HIS A 196 9.46 6.04 4.81
N SER A 197 8.97 7.28 4.78
CA SER A 197 9.75 8.44 5.23
C SER A 197 9.96 8.41 6.75
N ASP A 198 11.15 8.84 7.19
CA ASP A 198 11.45 9.00 8.60
C ASP A 198 10.57 10.07 9.26
N ARG A 199 10.71 10.24 10.57
CA ARG A 199 9.90 11.19 11.34
C ARG A 199 10.11 12.64 10.85
N GLU A 200 11.36 13.05 10.65
CA GLU A 200 11.70 14.42 10.30
C GLU A 200 11.24 14.74 8.87
N THR A 201 11.53 13.88 7.89
CA THR A 201 11.01 14.02 6.52
C THR A 201 9.48 14.09 6.52
N THR A 202 8.82 13.22 7.31
CA THR A 202 7.36 13.16 7.37
C THR A 202 6.78 14.46 7.92
N LEU A 203 7.29 14.98 9.04
CA LEU A 203 6.78 16.21 9.67
C LEU A 203 7.04 17.43 8.79
N GLU A 204 8.23 17.54 8.18
CA GLU A 204 8.54 18.63 7.26
C GLU A 204 7.66 18.59 6.01
N ALA A 205 7.47 17.41 5.41
CA ALA A 205 6.63 17.25 4.23
C ALA A 205 5.16 17.59 4.53
N ILE A 206 4.61 17.12 5.66
CA ILE A 206 3.25 17.50 6.13
C ILE A 206 3.13 19.02 6.27
N LYS A 207 4.15 19.67 6.86
CA LYS A 207 4.14 21.12 7.09
C LYS A 207 4.07 21.90 5.78
N VAL A 208 4.87 21.52 4.76
CA VAL A 208 5.02 22.28 3.52
C VAL A 208 4.05 21.86 2.42
N SER A 209 3.44 20.68 2.48
CA SER A 209 2.45 20.24 1.48
C SER A 209 1.24 21.19 1.43
N THR A 210 0.70 21.45 0.24
CA THR A 210 -0.50 22.26 0.05
C THR A 210 -1.77 21.42 0.18
N HIS A 211 -1.69 20.12 -0.15
CA HIS A 211 -2.79 19.15 0.00
C HIS A 211 -2.53 18.20 1.16
N ALA A 212 -3.58 17.57 1.66
CA ALA A 212 -3.48 16.54 2.66
C ALA A 212 -2.73 15.31 2.12
N PRO A 213 -1.57 14.92 2.72
CA PRO A 213 -0.85 13.72 2.30
C PRO A 213 -1.47 12.46 2.88
N ALA A 214 -0.99 11.30 2.44
CA ALA A 214 -1.28 10.02 3.06
C ALA A 214 -0.03 9.39 3.69
N ILE A 215 -0.25 8.55 4.67
CA ILE A 215 0.63 7.45 5.06
C ILE A 215 -0.16 6.20 4.69
N THR A 216 0.07 5.66 3.48
CA THR A 216 -0.81 4.63 2.93
C THR A 216 -0.76 3.33 3.72
N HIS A 217 0.39 3.04 4.39
CA HIS A 217 0.58 1.84 5.19
C HIS A 217 1.61 2.05 6.32
N ALA A 218 1.18 1.93 7.56
CA ALA A 218 2.02 2.02 8.76
C ALA A 218 1.33 1.37 9.97
N GLY A 219 2.08 1.18 11.06
CA GLY A 219 1.55 0.89 12.39
C GLY A 219 1.73 2.10 13.33
N CYS A 220 1.44 1.92 14.62
CA CYS A 220 1.55 2.93 15.67
C CYS A 220 2.70 2.62 16.62
N SER A 221 3.68 3.52 16.73
CA SER A 221 4.88 3.33 17.56
C SER A 221 4.57 3.28 19.06
N ALA A 222 3.50 3.94 19.50
CA ALA A 222 3.05 3.89 20.89
C ALA A 222 2.53 2.50 21.32
N VAL A 223 2.04 1.70 20.37
CA VAL A 223 1.60 0.31 20.61
C VAL A 223 2.79 -0.65 20.54
N ASN A 224 3.61 -0.53 19.50
CA ASN A 224 4.85 -1.28 19.35
C ASN A 224 5.95 -0.40 18.74
N PRO A 225 7.05 -0.11 19.47
CA PRO A 225 8.16 0.68 18.96
C PRO A 225 8.89 -0.05 17.82
N HIS A 226 8.76 0.47 16.60
CA HIS A 226 9.45 -0.03 15.41
C HIS A 226 9.67 1.13 14.43
N PRO A 227 10.79 1.21 13.68
CA PRO A 227 11.04 2.32 12.74
C PRO A 227 9.95 2.52 11.70
N ARG A 228 9.29 1.45 11.26
CA ARG A 228 8.17 1.50 10.30
C ARG A 228 6.86 2.00 10.91
N ASN A 229 6.73 2.00 12.24
CA ASN A 229 5.56 2.49 12.95
C ASN A 229 5.68 4.00 13.19
N LYS A 230 4.62 4.75 12.96
CA LYS A 230 4.60 6.20 13.12
C LYS A 230 4.36 6.61 14.57
N THR A 231 5.05 7.65 15.01
CA THR A 231 4.88 8.24 16.34
C THR A 231 3.60 9.06 16.41
N ASP A 232 3.07 9.26 17.63
CA ASP A 232 1.79 9.97 17.83
C ASP A 232 1.83 11.42 17.37
N ASP A 233 2.97 12.09 17.42
CA ASP A 233 3.11 13.45 16.91
C ASP A 233 3.02 13.50 15.39
N VAL A 234 3.57 12.51 14.68
CA VAL A 234 3.38 12.35 13.23
C VAL A 234 1.91 12.07 12.91
N LEU A 235 1.28 11.17 13.65
CA LEU A 235 -0.13 10.82 13.45
C LEU A 235 -1.05 12.04 13.66
N ARG A 236 -0.82 12.82 14.71
CA ARG A 236 -1.59 14.06 14.97
C ARG A 236 -1.34 15.12 13.89
N ALA A 237 -0.07 15.36 13.51
CA ALA A 237 0.25 16.32 12.45
C ALA A 237 -0.41 15.94 11.11
N LEU A 238 -0.43 14.65 10.79
CA LEU A 238 -1.12 14.12 9.61
C LEU A 238 -2.64 14.41 9.66
N ALA A 239 -3.27 14.13 10.80
CA ALA A 239 -4.69 14.38 11.02
C ALA A 239 -5.04 15.87 10.96
N GLU A 240 -4.26 16.73 11.64
CA GLU A 240 -4.41 18.19 11.59
C GLU A 240 -4.31 18.75 10.17
N LYS A 241 -3.46 18.15 9.32
CA LYS A 241 -3.35 18.48 7.91
C LYS A 241 -4.51 17.96 7.06
N GLY A 242 -5.38 17.10 7.62
CA GLY A 242 -6.49 16.47 6.91
C GLY A 242 -6.11 15.16 6.21
N GLY A 243 -4.95 14.60 6.48
CA GLY A 243 -4.44 13.37 5.87
C GLY A 243 -5.14 12.10 6.33
N VAL A 244 -4.59 10.95 5.93
CA VAL A 244 -5.06 9.61 6.32
C VAL A 244 -3.88 8.67 6.55
N VAL A 245 -3.94 7.86 7.63
CA VAL A 245 -3.02 6.75 7.85
C VAL A 245 -3.74 5.43 7.61
N GLY A 246 -3.16 4.55 6.77
CA GLY A 246 -3.61 3.17 6.55
C GLY A 246 -2.86 2.21 7.48
N LEU A 247 -3.58 1.29 8.13
CA LEU A 247 -2.95 0.27 8.97
C LEU A 247 -2.48 -0.90 8.11
N TYR A 248 -1.20 -1.33 8.27
CA TYR A 248 -0.63 -2.47 7.57
C TYR A 248 -0.75 -3.79 8.37
N GLU A 249 -0.52 -4.91 7.70
CA GLU A 249 -0.64 -6.26 8.26
C GLU A 249 0.72 -6.94 8.49
N LEU A 250 1.77 -6.17 8.71
CA LEU A 250 3.14 -6.70 8.85
C LEU A 250 3.47 -7.12 10.29
N SER A 251 4.51 -7.94 10.44
CA SER A 251 5.01 -8.44 11.73
C SER A 251 5.49 -7.35 12.69
N TYR A 252 5.72 -6.13 12.21
CA TYR A 252 6.14 -4.96 13.00
C TYR A 252 5.10 -4.46 14.01
N LEU A 253 3.90 -5.05 14.02
CA LEU A 253 2.85 -4.71 14.97
C LEU A 253 3.04 -5.36 16.34
N THR A 254 3.98 -6.30 16.48
CA THR A 254 4.28 -7.01 17.74
C THR A 254 5.77 -6.99 18.06
N PRO A 255 6.14 -7.00 19.37
CA PRO A 255 7.56 -6.94 19.78
C PRO A 255 8.37 -8.16 19.34
N ASP A 256 7.75 -9.33 19.24
CA ASP A 256 8.41 -10.56 18.83
C ASP A 256 8.55 -10.68 17.31
N MET A 257 7.87 -9.79 16.55
CA MET A 257 7.92 -9.70 15.10
C MET A 257 7.72 -11.05 14.39
N LYS A 258 6.82 -11.87 14.94
CA LYS A 258 6.39 -13.16 14.36
C LYS A 258 5.05 -13.00 13.65
N GLN A 259 4.23 -14.05 13.67
CA GLN A 259 2.85 -14.00 13.23
C GLN A 259 2.06 -13.01 14.08
N THR A 260 1.57 -11.94 13.49
CA THR A 260 0.78 -10.92 14.19
C THR A 260 -0.62 -11.45 14.52
N PRO A 261 -1.04 -11.53 15.80
CA PRO A 261 -2.40 -11.84 16.15
C PRO A 261 -3.37 -10.74 15.72
N LEU A 262 -4.61 -11.11 15.34
CA LEU A 262 -5.65 -10.12 14.98
C LEU A 262 -5.91 -9.10 16.10
N ALA A 263 -5.81 -9.52 17.37
CA ALA A 263 -5.97 -8.61 18.49
C ALA A 263 -4.89 -7.49 18.53
N ALA A 264 -3.65 -7.80 18.17
CA ALA A 264 -2.58 -6.79 18.08
C ALA A 264 -2.84 -5.82 16.93
N TYR A 265 -3.26 -6.32 15.76
CA TYR A 265 -3.69 -5.46 14.65
C TYR A 265 -4.81 -4.50 15.06
N MET A 266 -5.86 -5.02 15.72
CA MET A 266 -6.97 -4.19 16.20
C MET A 266 -6.53 -3.16 17.23
N ALA A 267 -5.57 -3.48 18.12
CA ALA A 267 -5.02 -2.52 19.08
C ALA A 267 -4.34 -1.32 18.38
N HIS A 268 -3.59 -1.56 17.30
CA HIS A 268 -3.04 -0.48 16.47
C HIS A 268 -4.14 0.34 15.80
N LEU A 269 -5.17 -0.30 15.26
CA LEU A 269 -6.28 0.38 14.60
C LEU A 269 -7.06 1.27 15.57
N GLU A 270 -7.36 0.78 16.78
CA GLU A 270 -8.01 1.56 17.83
C GLU A 270 -7.12 2.71 18.33
N HIS A 271 -5.81 2.48 18.47
CA HIS A 271 -4.87 3.54 18.84
C HIS A 271 -4.84 4.65 17.77
N ALA A 272 -4.79 4.29 16.49
CA ALA A 272 -4.84 5.25 15.39
C ALA A 272 -6.14 6.05 15.42
N LEU A 273 -7.29 5.40 15.61
CA LEU A 273 -8.60 6.06 15.74
C LEU A 273 -8.67 7.02 16.93
N ASN A 274 -8.10 6.64 18.08
CA ASN A 274 -8.05 7.49 19.26
C ASN A 274 -7.09 8.67 19.11
N THR A 275 -6.02 8.52 18.33
CA THR A 275 -4.97 9.55 18.15
C THR A 275 -5.29 10.52 17.03
N CYS A 276 -5.81 10.03 15.91
CA CYS A 276 -6.10 10.81 14.70
C CYS A 276 -7.56 11.25 14.60
N GLY A 277 -8.48 10.53 15.25
CA GLY A 277 -9.91 10.67 15.00
C GLY A 277 -10.40 9.84 13.80
N GLU A 278 -11.72 9.66 13.73
CA GLU A 278 -12.39 8.76 12.78
C GLU A 278 -12.25 9.15 11.30
N ASP A 279 -11.88 10.39 11.02
CA ASP A 279 -11.77 10.93 9.66
C ASP A 279 -10.38 10.70 9.02
N HIS A 280 -9.41 10.16 9.79
CA HIS A 280 -8.00 10.14 9.40
C HIS A 280 -7.36 8.75 9.42
N VAL A 281 -8.16 7.69 9.54
CA VAL A 281 -7.69 6.30 9.60
C VAL A 281 -8.28 5.50 8.44
N GLY A 282 -7.48 4.61 7.86
CA GLY A 282 -7.86 3.72 6.77
C GLY A 282 -7.15 2.38 6.89
N ILE A 283 -7.29 1.54 5.87
CA ILE A 283 -6.61 0.23 5.75
C ILE A 283 -5.62 0.30 4.59
N GLY A 284 -4.37 -0.10 4.86
CA GLY A 284 -3.33 -0.20 3.85
C GLY A 284 -2.49 -1.43 4.13
N SER A 285 -3.02 -2.60 3.77
CA SER A 285 -2.60 -3.92 4.27
C SER A 285 -1.12 -4.22 4.09
N ASP A 286 -0.48 -3.74 3.02
CA ASP A 286 0.90 -4.08 2.64
C ASP A 286 1.12 -5.60 2.59
N ALA A 287 0.11 -6.31 2.11
CA ALA A 287 0.00 -7.76 2.06
C ALA A 287 -0.52 -8.20 0.68
N PHE A 288 -0.72 -9.49 0.47
CA PHE A 288 -1.26 -10.01 -0.79
C PHE A 288 -2.80 -9.93 -0.81
N MET A 289 -3.38 -9.51 -1.92
CA MET A 289 -4.84 -9.43 -2.10
C MET A 289 -5.53 -10.77 -1.90
N LEU A 290 -4.97 -11.83 -2.44
CA LEU A 290 -5.39 -13.21 -2.20
C LEU A 290 -4.58 -13.83 -1.05
N ALA A 291 -4.91 -15.06 -0.67
CA ALA A 291 -4.17 -15.75 0.38
C ALA A 291 -2.70 -15.96 -0.04
N PHE A 292 -1.79 -15.63 0.87
CA PHE A 292 -0.40 -16.04 0.76
C PHE A 292 -0.32 -17.56 0.95
N ASP A 293 0.32 -18.23 0.00
CA ASP A 293 0.52 -19.67 0.07
C ASP A 293 1.58 -20.02 1.11
N THR A 294 1.17 -20.76 2.16
CA THR A 294 2.05 -21.20 3.24
C THR A 294 2.65 -22.59 3.00
N SER A 295 2.63 -23.09 1.76
CA SER A 295 3.34 -24.33 1.42
C SER A 295 4.84 -24.18 1.67
N PRO A 296 5.57 -25.30 1.96
CA PRO A 296 7.02 -25.22 2.17
C PRO A 296 7.78 -24.58 1.01
N GLU A 297 7.33 -24.79 -0.23
CA GLU A 297 7.93 -24.18 -1.42
C GLU A 297 7.77 -22.66 -1.43
N SER A 298 6.55 -22.16 -1.21
CA SER A 298 6.27 -20.72 -1.17
C SER A 298 6.94 -20.02 0.02
N MET A 299 7.00 -20.69 1.17
CA MET A 299 7.73 -20.18 2.33
C MET A 299 9.24 -20.09 2.08
N ALA A 300 9.85 -21.09 1.42
CA ALA A 300 11.26 -21.02 1.06
C ALA A 300 11.55 -19.87 0.09
N ALA A 301 10.69 -19.66 -0.93
CA ALA A 301 10.83 -18.53 -1.86
C ALA A 301 10.65 -17.16 -1.16
N TRP A 302 9.73 -17.09 -0.19
CA TRP A 302 9.56 -15.91 0.65
C TRP A 302 10.84 -15.62 1.46
N ASP A 303 11.39 -16.62 2.15
CA ASP A 303 12.61 -16.48 2.95
C ASP A 303 13.81 -16.04 2.08
N GLU A 304 13.97 -16.60 0.88
CA GLU A 304 14.99 -16.18 -0.10
C GLU A 304 14.81 -14.70 -0.49
N SER A 305 13.58 -14.26 -0.72
CA SER A 305 13.29 -12.85 -1.05
C SER A 305 13.68 -11.91 0.10
N ILE A 306 13.42 -12.30 1.33
CA ILE A 306 13.79 -11.54 2.53
C ILE A 306 15.31 -11.48 2.71
N VAL A 307 16.03 -12.58 2.45
CA VAL A 307 17.51 -12.59 2.46
C VAL A 307 18.05 -11.60 1.43
N ALA A 308 17.56 -11.65 0.18
CA ALA A 308 17.97 -10.72 -0.87
C ALA A 308 17.72 -9.25 -0.50
N ARG A 309 16.58 -8.94 0.13
CA ARG A 309 16.26 -7.58 0.62
C ARG A 309 17.18 -7.12 1.74
N ARG A 310 17.60 -8.02 2.64
CA ARG A 310 18.60 -7.72 3.69
C ARG A 310 19.98 -7.45 3.09
N GLU A 311 20.40 -8.27 2.15
CA GLU A 311 21.68 -8.08 1.43
C GLU A 311 21.70 -6.77 0.64
N ALA A 312 20.57 -6.37 0.07
CA ALA A 312 20.39 -5.10 -0.60
C ALA A 312 20.30 -3.89 0.36
N GLY A 313 20.23 -4.12 1.66
CA GLY A 313 20.14 -3.07 2.69
C GLY A 313 18.80 -2.33 2.73
N VAL A 314 17.72 -2.90 2.18
CA VAL A 314 16.39 -2.26 2.12
C VAL A 314 15.36 -2.90 3.04
N ALA A 315 15.64 -4.07 3.61
CA ALA A 315 14.76 -4.73 4.57
C ALA A 315 14.74 -3.98 5.90
N ALA A 316 13.55 -3.77 6.47
CA ALA A 316 13.42 -3.21 7.80
C ALA A 316 13.85 -4.23 8.88
N PRO A 317 14.25 -3.80 10.10
CA PRO A 317 14.55 -4.71 11.19
C PRO A 317 13.40 -5.68 11.45
N GLY A 318 13.71 -6.99 11.55
CA GLY A 318 12.69 -8.02 11.79
C GLY A 318 11.77 -8.33 10.63
N GLU A 319 12.03 -7.80 9.43
CA GLU A 319 11.31 -8.20 8.21
C GLU A 319 11.55 -9.70 7.92
N GLY A 320 10.49 -10.44 7.63
CA GLY A 320 10.61 -11.81 7.16
C GLY A 320 9.64 -12.84 7.67
N PRO A 321 9.03 -12.73 8.88
CA PRO A 321 7.97 -13.66 9.26
C PRO A 321 6.74 -13.55 8.35
N MET A 322 5.65 -14.23 8.69
CA MET A 322 4.43 -14.26 7.87
C MET A 322 3.98 -12.88 7.41
N PRO A 323 3.78 -12.67 6.09
CA PRO A 323 3.40 -11.36 5.53
C PRO A 323 1.88 -11.12 5.65
N PHE A 324 1.28 -11.54 6.76
CA PHE A 324 -0.16 -11.36 7.05
C PHE A 324 -0.46 -11.47 8.55
N VAL A 325 -1.54 -10.84 8.98
CA VAL A 325 -2.12 -10.98 10.31
C VAL A 325 -2.92 -12.29 10.41
N GLU A 326 -2.88 -12.96 11.56
CA GLU A 326 -3.66 -14.16 11.83
C GLU A 326 -5.16 -13.89 11.59
N GLY A 327 -5.79 -14.72 10.75
CA GLY A 327 -7.19 -14.56 10.34
C GLY A 327 -7.43 -13.55 9.21
N LEU A 328 -6.38 -12.85 8.71
CA LEU A 328 -6.49 -11.94 7.56
C LEU A 328 -5.79 -12.46 6.30
N ASN A 329 -5.27 -13.69 6.31
CA ASN A 329 -4.64 -14.29 5.13
C ASN A 329 -5.70 -14.73 4.10
N GLY A 330 -6.19 -13.80 3.31
CA GLY A 330 -7.15 -14.13 2.25
C GLY A 330 -8.01 -12.97 1.78
N PRO A 331 -8.90 -13.21 0.82
CA PRO A 331 -9.72 -12.18 0.21
C PRO A 331 -10.70 -11.53 1.20
N GLN A 332 -11.05 -12.21 2.29
CA GLN A 332 -12.04 -11.71 3.28
C GLN A 332 -11.47 -10.70 4.29
N ARG A 333 -10.19 -10.27 4.17
CA ARG A 333 -9.55 -9.37 5.15
C ARG A 333 -10.31 -8.10 5.43
N MET A 334 -10.73 -7.39 4.37
CA MET A 334 -11.46 -6.13 4.53
C MET A 334 -12.83 -6.33 5.22
N PRO A 335 -13.69 -7.27 4.80
CA PRO A 335 -14.90 -7.63 5.55
C PRO A 335 -14.64 -7.99 7.01
N VAL A 336 -13.63 -8.84 7.29
CA VAL A 336 -13.29 -9.23 8.67
C VAL A 336 -12.92 -8.02 9.54
N ILE A 337 -12.13 -7.08 9.03
CA ILE A 337 -11.77 -5.85 9.75
C ILE A 337 -13.03 -5.00 10.00
N ALA A 338 -13.90 -4.85 9.01
CA ALA A 338 -15.16 -4.11 9.16
C ALA A 338 -16.06 -4.71 10.24
N ASP A 339 -16.21 -6.04 10.25
CA ASP A 339 -17.00 -6.77 11.26
C ASP A 339 -16.39 -6.62 12.66
N LYS A 340 -15.05 -6.66 12.78
CA LYS A 340 -14.38 -6.43 14.07
C LYS A 340 -14.61 -5.01 14.61
N LEU A 341 -14.55 -3.99 13.76
CA LEU A 341 -14.89 -2.62 14.14
C LEU A 341 -16.36 -2.51 14.63
N ALA A 342 -17.28 -3.15 13.93
CA ALA A 342 -18.69 -3.19 14.34
C ALA A 342 -18.88 -3.91 15.67
N LEU A 343 -18.21 -5.03 15.92
CA LEU A 343 -18.21 -5.78 17.19
C LEU A 343 -17.62 -4.97 18.35
N LEU A 344 -16.66 -4.09 18.09
CA LEU A 344 -16.10 -3.14 19.07
C LEU A 344 -17.03 -1.95 19.33
N GLY A 345 -18.19 -1.87 18.67
CA GLY A 345 -19.20 -0.83 18.90
C GLY A 345 -19.03 0.43 18.05
N TYR A 346 -18.15 0.43 17.06
CA TYR A 346 -18.06 1.55 16.12
C TYR A 346 -19.31 1.63 15.25
N LYS A 347 -19.84 2.84 15.10
CA LYS A 347 -21.01 3.11 14.25
C LYS A 347 -20.70 2.82 12.78
N SER A 348 -21.69 2.39 12.01
CA SER A 348 -21.53 2.08 10.57
C SER A 348 -20.84 3.20 9.79
N GLY A 349 -21.19 4.47 10.04
CA GLY A 349 -20.52 5.60 9.40
C GLY A 349 -19.02 5.71 9.69
N VAL A 350 -18.55 5.32 10.90
CA VAL A 350 -17.14 5.26 11.24
C VAL A 350 -16.47 4.10 10.48
N VAL A 351 -17.12 2.94 10.46
CA VAL A 351 -16.63 1.79 9.68
C VAL A 351 -16.51 2.16 8.21
N ASP A 352 -17.48 2.85 7.62
CA ASP A 352 -17.43 3.30 6.22
C ASP A 352 -16.26 4.25 5.95
N LYS A 353 -15.97 5.17 6.88
CA LYS A 353 -14.83 6.08 6.81
C LYS A 353 -13.51 5.29 6.78
N VAL A 354 -13.31 4.39 7.74
CA VAL A 354 -12.11 3.58 7.86
C VAL A 354 -11.93 2.65 6.66
N MET A 355 -13.00 2.02 6.19
CA MET A 355 -12.91 1.05 5.10
C MET A 355 -12.64 1.67 3.73
N GLY A 356 -12.89 2.99 3.53
CA GLY A 356 -12.59 3.58 2.23
C GLY A 356 -12.81 5.08 2.12
N ARG A 357 -13.83 5.66 2.77
CA ARG A 357 -14.21 7.06 2.57
C ARG A 357 -13.11 8.06 2.96
N ASN A 358 -12.25 7.71 3.93
CA ASN A 358 -11.13 8.57 4.31
C ASN A 358 -10.06 8.62 3.20
N PHE A 359 -9.71 7.49 2.60
CA PHE A 359 -8.82 7.48 1.43
C PHE A 359 -9.43 8.18 0.24
N GLU A 360 -10.71 7.93 -0.07
CA GLU A 360 -11.42 8.62 -1.15
C GLU A 360 -11.36 10.15 -0.98
N ARG A 361 -11.60 10.66 0.22
CA ARG A 361 -11.53 12.09 0.55
C ARG A 361 -10.16 12.68 0.28
N VAL A 362 -9.09 12.03 0.74
CA VAL A 362 -7.72 12.51 0.55
C VAL A 362 -7.31 12.45 -0.92
N MET A 363 -7.64 11.37 -1.62
CA MET A 363 -7.41 11.22 -3.06
C MET A 363 -8.18 12.29 -3.86
N LYS A 364 -9.42 12.61 -3.47
CA LYS A 364 -10.21 13.67 -4.10
C LYS A 364 -9.55 15.04 -3.99
N GLN A 365 -8.93 15.34 -2.85
CA GLN A 365 -8.18 16.58 -2.65
C GLN A 365 -6.90 16.59 -3.48
N ALA A 366 -6.11 15.52 -3.43
CA ALA A 366 -4.83 15.43 -4.14
C ALA A 366 -4.98 15.41 -5.67
N TRP A 367 -6.08 14.86 -6.18
CA TRP A 367 -6.33 14.71 -7.62
C TRP A 367 -7.29 15.77 -8.19
N ALA A 368 -7.74 16.73 -7.38
CA ALA A 368 -8.53 17.85 -7.87
C ALA A 368 -7.76 18.68 -8.89
N THR A 369 -8.48 19.27 -9.84
CA THR A 369 -7.90 20.28 -10.73
C THR A 369 -7.79 21.59 -9.94
N ILE A 370 -6.60 22.19 -9.96
CA ILE A 370 -6.38 23.56 -9.43
C ILE A 370 -7.05 24.57 -10.34
#